data_4ab65e3f3120957e7050ef8a1ce1c307
#
_entry.id   4ab65e3f3120957e7050ef8a1ce1c307
#
_cell.length_a   1.000
_cell.length_b   1.000
_cell.length_c   1.000
_cell.angle_alpha   90.00
_cell.angle_beta   90.00
_cell.angle_gamma   90.00
#
_symmetry.space_group_name_H-M   'P 1'
#
loop_
_entity.id
_entity.type
_entity.pdbx_description
1 polymer ?
#
loop_
_entity_poly.entity_id
_entity_poly.type
_entity_poly.pdbx_seq_one_letter_code
_entity_poly.pdbx_strand_id
1 'polypeptide(L)'
;KEGYPIGSFYGYKAVGIMSELDYKNALKDREVYLANGSKFPAGYTLQGPAVPSYALDDLSYGNTIWKDVSGDGVIDTNDKTILGNAYPDFTGGFSTSLSWKGFDLGASFTYSYGGEVINFQDYYLFNVEGSSNQYAIAADRYVSDTNPGRNNVPIATRISVTNQSLKLSSYYVEDASYFRCSNITLGYTLPK
;
A
#
# COMPACT_ATOMS: atom_id res chain seq x y z
N LYS A 1 12.86 -3.00 -14.11
CA LYS A 1 13.76 -1.83 -14.18
C LYS A 1 15.18 -2.34 -13.98
N GLU A 2 16.11 -1.89 -14.81
CA GLU A 2 17.51 -2.31 -14.73
C GLU A 2 18.10 -1.94 -13.36
N GLY A 3 18.88 -2.86 -12.75
CA GLY A 3 19.46 -2.66 -11.42
C GLY A 3 18.60 -3.10 -10.23
N TYR A 4 17.40 -3.66 -10.47
CA TYR A 4 16.55 -4.19 -9.40
C TYR A 4 16.35 -5.70 -9.52
N PRO A 5 16.11 -6.41 -8.40
CA PRO A 5 15.85 -7.84 -8.45
C PRO A 5 14.65 -8.20 -9.32
N ILE A 6 14.71 -9.35 -9.97
CA ILE A 6 13.55 -9.93 -10.66
C ILE A 6 12.49 -10.21 -9.59
N GLY A 7 11.23 -9.80 -9.84
CA GLY A 7 10.15 -9.95 -8.85
C GLY A 7 9.91 -8.73 -7.98
N SER A 8 10.62 -7.62 -8.22
CA SER A 8 10.32 -6.34 -7.57
C SER A 8 8.96 -5.79 -8.02
N PHE A 9 8.16 -5.31 -7.08
CA PHE A 9 6.87 -4.69 -7.35
C PHE A 9 7.08 -3.23 -7.72
N TYR A 10 6.44 -2.79 -8.80
CA TYR A 10 6.61 -1.46 -9.34
C TYR A 10 5.26 -0.76 -9.48
N GLY A 11 5.06 0.33 -8.77
CA GLY A 11 3.76 1.03 -8.73
C GLY A 11 3.84 2.37 -8.02
N TYR A 12 2.68 2.90 -7.64
CA TYR A 12 2.55 4.18 -6.98
C TYR A 12 2.60 4.04 -5.46
N LYS A 13 3.29 4.96 -4.80
CA LYS A 13 3.33 5.01 -3.33
C LYS A 13 2.24 5.94 -2.83
N ALA A 14 1.27 5.39 -2.09
CA ALA A 14 0.27 6.17 -1.39
C ALA A 14 0.90 6.89 -0.18
N VAL A 15 0.50 8.14 0.04
CA VAL A 15 0.99 9.00 1.14
C VAL A 15 -0.13 9.29 2.14
N GLY A 16 -1.37 9.40 1.68
CA GLY A 16 -2.52 9.70 2.51
C GLY A 16 -3.78 9.94 1.70
N ILE A 17 -4.77 10.51 2.34
CA ILE A 17 -6.05 10.90 1.73
C ILE A 17 -6.13 12.42 1.70
N MET A 18 -6.59 12.96 0.58
CA MET A 18 -6.71 14.39 0.34
C MET A 18 -7.81 15.00 1.21
N SER A 19 -7.45 15.93 2.07
CA SER A 19 -8.39 16.73 2.86
C SER A 19 -9.08 17.79 2.00
N GLU A 20 -10.11 18.44 2.56
CA GLU A 20 -10.72 19.60 1.90
C GLU A 20 -9.75 20.77 1.74
N LEU A 21 -8.81 20.94 2.67
CA LEU A 21 -7.79 21.97 2.59
C LEU A 21 -6.77 21.65 1.47
N ASP A 22 -6.32 20.39 1.41
CA ASP A 22 -5.43 19.93 0.33
C ASP A 22 -6.07 20.13 -1.04
N TYR A 23 -7.35 19.80 -1.16
CA TYR A 23 -8.12 20.01 -2.38
C TYR A 23 -8.18 21.49 -2.79
N LYS A 24 -8.48 22.38 -1.84
CA LYS A 24 -8.52 23.84 -2.10
C LYS A 24 -7.15 24.37 -2.55
N ASN A 25 -6.09 23.86 -1.96
CA ASN A 25 -4.72 24.24 -2.34
C ASN A 25 -4.35 23.68 -3.71
N ALA A 26 -4.70 22.42 -4.00
CA ALA A 26 -4.49 21.84 -5.33
C ALA A 26 -5.27 22.56 -6.44
N LEU A 27 -6.44 23.13 -6.14
CA LEU A 27 -7.16 23.98 -7.09
C LEU A 27 -6.39 25.26 -7.42
N LYS A 28 -5.70 25.90 -6.45
CA LYS A 28 -4.86 27.06 -6.72
C LYS A 28 -3.64 26.67 -7.57
N ASP A 29 -3.03 25.53 -7.27
CA ASP A 29 -1.94 24.99 -8.08
C ASP A 29 -2.39 24.72 -9.51
N ARG A 30 -3.62 24.20 -9.69
CA ARG A 30 -4.25 24.01 -11.00
C ARG A 30 -4.35 25.31 -11.79
N GLU A 31 -4.77 26.40 -11.17
CA GLU A 31 -4.87 27.71 -11.84
C GLU A 31 -3.51 28.13 -12.39
N VAL A 32 -2.43 27.99 -11.60
CA VAL A 32 -1.07 28.31 -12.02
C VAL A 32 -0.61 27.40 -13.15
N TYR A 33 -0.87 26.10 -13.05
CA TYR A 33 -0.52 25.11 -14.06
C TYR A 33 -1.18 25.41 -15.42
N LEU A 34 -2.48 25.67 -15.42
CA LEU A 34 -3.22 25.98 -16.66
C LEU A 34 -2.82 27.33 -17.26
N ALA A 35 -2.60 28.34 -16.42
CA ALA A 35 -2.17 29.67 -16.86
C ALA A 35 -0.79 29.65 -17.52
N ASN A 36 0.06 28.70 -17.16
CA ASN A 36 1.43 28.55 -17.69
C ASN A 36 1.54 27.46 -18.79
N GLY A 37 0.46 27.17 -19.50
CA GLY A 37 0.46 26.24 -20.64
C GLY A 37 0.63 24.77 -20.23
N SER A 38 -0.03 24.34 -19.17
CA SER A 38 -0.02 22.98 -18.61
C SER A 38 1.37 22.53 -18.14
N LYS A 39 2.09 23.44 -17.48
CA LYS A 39 3.36 23.19 -16.80
C LYS A 39 3.48 24.11 -15.59
N PHE A 40 4.15 23.64 -14.55
CA PHE A 40 4.51 24.55 -13.46
C PHE A 40 5.70 25.44 -13.84
N PRO A 41 5.73 26.70 -13.38
CA PRO A 41 6.88 27.57 -13.56
C PRO A 41 8.12 26.96 -12.85
N ALA A 42 9.32 27.23 -13.39
CA ALA A 42 10.55 26.79 -12.76
C ALA A 42 10.65 27.34 -11.32
N GLY A 43 10.91 26.46 -10.36
CA GLY A 43 10.98 26.80 -8.93
C GLY A 43 9.64 27.01 -8.24
N TYR A 44 8.53 26.68 -8.89
CA TYR A 44 7.22 26.71 -8.25
C TYR A 44 7.14 25.66 -7.13
N THR A 45 6.61 26.07 -5.99
CA THR A 45 6.35 25.17 -4.87
C THR A 45 4.85 24.96 -4.75
N LEU A 46 4.40 23.71 -4.83
CA LEU A 46 3.00 23.36 -4.66
C LEU A 46 2.47 23.81 -3.31
N GLN A 47 1.25 24.29 -3.27
CA GLN A 47 0.49 24.62 -2.06
C GLN A 47 -0.29 23.40 -1.54
N GLY A 48 -0.71 22.51 -2.44
CA GLY A 48 -1.38 21.26 -2.19
C GLY A 48 -0.56 20.04 -2.64
N PRO A 49 -1.13 18.83 -2.57
CA PRO A 49 -0.49 17.62 -3.06
C PRO A 49 -0.46 17.60 -4.60
N ALA A 50 0.56 16.95 -5.16
CA ALA A 50 0.58 16.62 -6.58
C ALA A 50 -0.58 15.70 -6.95
N VAL A 51 -1.20 15.90 -8.10
CA VAL A 51 -2.37 15.16 -8.57
C VAL A 51 -2.14 14.56 -9.96
N PRO A 52 -2.90 13.51 -10.37
CA PRO A 52 -2.70 12.84 -11.65
C PRO A 52 -2.83 13.73 -12.87
N SER A 53 -3.65 14.75 -12.78
CA SER A 53 -3.77 15.77 -13.84
C SER A 53 -4.44 17.01 -13.30
N TYR A 54 -3.82 18.15 -13.50
CA TYR A 54 -4.44 19.44 -13.19
C TYR A 54 -5.36 19.94 -14.30
N ALA A 55 -5.32 19.33 -15.47
CA ALA A 55 -6.15 19.71 -16.62
C ALA A 55 -7.56 19.08 -16.56
N LEU A 56 -7.72 17.97 -15.86
CA LEU A 56 -8.98 17.23 -15.78
C LEU A 56 -9.80 17.64 -14.55
N ASP A 57 -11.11 17.39 -14.60
CA ASP A 57 -12.04 17.72 -13.50
C ASP A 57 -12.15 16.62 -12.42
N ASP A 58 -11.27 15.64 -12.46
CA ASP A 58 -11.27 14.46 -11.55
C ASP A 58 -10.65 14.75 -10.18
N LEU A 59 -10.18 15.97 -9.96
CA LEU A 59 -9.64 16.37 -8.66
C LEU A 59 -10.77 16.45 -7.64
N SER A 60 -10.68 15.71 -6.54
CA SER A 60 -11.67 15.69 -5.46
C SER A 60 -11.00 15.43 -4.12
N TYR A 61 -11.54 16.05 -3.06
CA TYR A 61 -11.19 15.65 -1.70
C TYR A 61 -11.60 14.19 -1.44
N GLY A 62 -10.93 13.55 -0.51
CA GLY A 62 -11.11 12.14 -0.20
C GLY A 62 -10.40 11.19 -1.17
N ASN A 63 -9.75 11.70 -2.21
CA ASN A 63 -8.91 10.89 -3.10
C ASN A 63 -7.57 10.55 -2.46
N THR A 64 -6.94 9.47 -2.91
CA THR A 64 -5.59 9.11 -2.48
C THR A 64 -4.56 10.13 -2.96
N ILE A 65 -3.71 10.56 -2.05
CA ILE A 65 -2.52 11.34 -2.36
C ILE A 65 -1.40 10.37 -2.74
N TRP A 66 -0.85 10.52 -3.92
CA TRP A 66 0.29 9.77 -4.42
C TRP A 66 1.58 10.55 -4.18
N LYS A 67 2.68 9.81 -3.96
CA LYS A 67 4.00 10.44 -3.85
C LYS A 67 4.48 10.87 -5.23
N ASP A 68 4.75 12.15 -5.37
CA ASP A 68 5.50 12.71 -6.49
C ASP A 68 6.99 12.33 -6.31
N VAL A 69 7.48 11.46 -7.18
CA VAL A 69 8.85 10.95 -7.16
C VAL A 69 9.71 11.71 -8.17
N SER A 70 9.12 12.17 -9.25
CA SER A 70 9.77 12.96 -10.29
C SER A 70 10.04 14.40 -9.83
N GLY A 71 9.21 14.94 -8.92
CA GLY A 71 9.30 16.30 -8.40
C GLY A 71 8.77 17.36 -9.38
N ASP A 72 7.96 16.95 -10.36
CA ASP A 72 7.41 17.87 -11.35
C ASP A 72 6.03 18.43 -10.98
N GLY A 73 5.44 17.94 -9.88
CA GLY A 73 4.15 18.37 -9.35
C GLY A 73 2.95 17.68 -9.95
N VAL A 74 3.13 16.74 -10.88
CA VAL A 74 2.06 15.98 -11.54
C VAL A 74 2.31 14.49 -11.39
N ILE A 75 1.28 13.75 -10.98
CA ILE A 75 1.42 12.30 -10.82
C ILE A 75 1.21 11.60 -12.16
N ASP A 76 2.27 11.03 -12.69
CA ASP A 76 2.26 10.28 -13.94
C ASP A 76 3.06 8.96 -13.85
N THR A 77 3.40 8.37 -14.98
CA THR A 77 4.16 7.11 -15.04
C THR A 77 5.59 7.23 -14.51
N ASN A 78 6.14 8.45 -14.40
CA ASN A 78 7.49 8.68 -13.89
C ASN A 78 7.52 8.61 -12.34
N ASP A 79 6.36 8.72 -11.69
CA ASP A 79 6.23 8.64 -10.22
C ASP A 79 6.12 7.22 -9.69
N LYS A 80 6.13 6.23 -10.57
CA LYS A 80 6.20 4.83 -10.15
C LYS A 80 7.56 4.53 -9.56
N THR A 81 7.53 3.83 -8.42
CA THR A 81 8.73 3.40 -7.69
C THR A 81 8.65 1.92 -7.31
N ILE A 82 9.74 1.38 -6.82
CA ILE A 82 9.74 0.04 -6.23
C ILE A 82 8.97 0.10 -4.92
N LEU A 83 7.97 -0.77 -4.80
CA LEU A 83 7.10 -0.87 -3.62
C LEU A 83 7.53 -1.99 -2.69
N GLY A 84 8.27 -2.96 -3.23
CA GLY A 84 8.72 -4.11 -2.50
C GLY A 84 9.30 -5.19 -3.40
N ASN A 85 9.65 -6.32 -2.81
CA ASN A 85 10.27 -7.46 -3.50
C ASN A 85 9.71 -8.78 -2.94
N ALA A 86 9.39 -9.70 -3.83
CA ALA A 86 8.86 -11.02 -3.45
C ALA A 86 9.87 -11.94 -2.76
N TYR A 87 11.16 -11.66 -2.89
CA TYR A 87 12.21 -12.49 -2.30
C TYR A 87 12.53 -12.06 -0.86
N PRO A 88 12.53 -13.02 0.09
CA PRO A 88 12.95 -12.71 1.44
C PRO A 88 14.45 -12.41 1.51
N ASP A 89 14.83 -11.55 2.47
CA ASP A 89 16.22 -11.22 2.74
C ASP A 89 16.97 -12.45 3.28
N PHE A 90 16.30 -13.21 4.14
CA PHE A 90 16.82 -14.49 4.63
C PHE A 90 15.71 -15.44 5.06
N THR A 91 15.99 -16.73 4.96
CA THR A 91 15.14 -17.82 5.41
C THR A 91 15.95 -18.79 6.26
N GLY A 92 15.30 -19.47 7.17
CA GLY A 92 15.97 -20.48 7.98
C GLY A 92 15.01 -21.31 8.80
N GLY A 93 15.61 -22.23 9.56
CA GLY A 93 14.88 -23.06 10.50
C GLY A 93 15.81 -23.62 11.54
N PHE A 94 15.26 -23.97 12.67
CA PHE A 94 15.94 -24.72 13.71
C PHE A 94 15.00 -25.74 14.34
N SER A 95 15.58 -26.80 14.88
CA SER A 95 14.85 -27.79 15.64
C SER A 95 15.57 -28.08 16.96
N THR A 96 14.81 -28.42 17.98
CA THR A 96 15.32 -28.80 19.26
C THR A 96 14.65 -30.11 19.71
N SER A 97 15.38 -30.90 20.43
CA SER A 97 14.85 -32.09 21.10
C SER A 97 15.39 -32.15 22.52
N LEU A 98 14.54 -32.45 23.47
CA LEU A 98 14.86 -32.59 24.87
C LEU A 98 14.25 -33.89 25.42
N SER A 99 15.09 -34.74 26.00
CA SER A 99 14.66 -35.98 26.68
C SER A 99 15.00 -35.91 28.15
N TRP A 100 14.02 -36.16 29.00
CA TRP A 100 14.22 -36.16 30.46
C TRP A 100 13.27 -37.12 31.17
N LYS A 101 13.82 -38.08 31.89
CA LYS A 101 13.07 -39.06 32.72
C LYS A 101 11.88 -39.70 31.99
N GLY A 102 12.08 -40.11 30.74
CA GLY A 102 11.05 -40.76 29.93
C GLY A 102 10.15 -39.79 29.18
N PHE A 103 10.28 -38.47 29.38
CA PHE A 103 9.63 -37.45 28.53
C PHE A 103 10.54 -37.06 27.38
N ASP A 104 9.96 -36.95 26.19
CA ASP A 104 10.61 -36.51 24.99
C ASP A 104 9.81 -35.31 24.41
N LEU A 105 10.47 -34.18 24.27
CA LEU A 105 9.92 -32.99 23.64
C LEU A 105 10.72 -32.65 22.38
N GLY A 106 10.06 -32.61 21.25
CA GLY A 106 10.63 -32.14 20.01
C GLY A 106 9.89 -30.91 19.52
N ALA A 107 10.61 -29.92 18.99
CA ALA A 107 10.02 -28.78 18.33
C ALA A 107 10.85 -28.35 17.12
N SER A 108 10.17 -28.00 16.03
CA SER A 108 10.80 -27.49 14.81
C SER A 108 10.15 -26.18 14.39
N PHE A 109 10.99 -25.22 14.04
CA PHE A 109 10.59 -23.88 13.65
C PHE A 109 11.17 -23.53 12.29
N THR A 110 10.40 -22.80 11.52
CA THR A 110 10.83 -22.19 10.25
C THR A 110 10.51 -20.71 10.27
N TYR A 111 11.33 -19.93 9.63
CA TYR A 111 11.13 -18.49 9.50
C TYR A 111 11.57 -17.98 8.15
N SER A 112 10.92 -16.91 7.74
CA SER A 112 11.30 -16.09 6.59
C SER A 112 11.19 -14.64 7.01
N TYR A 113 12.17 -13.84 6.65
CA TYR A 113 12.19 -12.42 6.96
C TYR A 113 12.49 -11.62 5.71
N GLY A 114 11.80 -10.46 5.58
CA GLY A 114 11.79 -9.69 4.35
C GLY A 114 10.92 -10.39 3.30
N GLY A 115 10.81 -9.79 2.16
CA GLY A 115 9.88 -10.19 1.12
C GLY A 115 8.48 -9.67 1.38
N GLU A 116 7.88 -9.18 0.34
CA GLU A 116 6.51 -8.68 0.35
C GLU A 116 5.65 -9.49 -0.61
N VAL A 117 4.36 -9.40 -0.44
CA VAL A 117 3.35 -10.00 -1.30
C VAL A 117 2.35 -8.96 -1.76
N ILE A 118 1.90 -9.06 -3.01
CA ILE A 118 0.77 -8.26 -3.49
C ILE A 118 -0.52 -9.01 -3.18
N ASN A 119 -1.35 -8.43 -2.32
CA ASN A 119 -2.67 -8.96 -2.03
C ASN A 119 -3.66 -8.52 -3.12
N PHE A 120 -3.77 -9.33 -4.18
CA PHE A 120 -4.73 -9.07 -5.26
C PHE A 120 -6.19 -9.21 -4.83
N GLN A 121 -6.47 -9.86 -3.71
CA GLN A 121 -7.81 -9.93 -3.16
C GLN A 121 -8.25 -8.56 -2.66
N ASP A 122 -7.36 -7.85 -1.97
CA ASP A 122 -7.59 -6.47 -1.53
C ASP A 122 -7.75 -5.52 -2.71
N TYR A 123 -7.02 -5.72 -3.79
CA TYR A 123 -7.17 -4.94 -5.01
C TYR A 123 -8.63 -4.91 -5.52
N TYR A 124 -9.37 -6.01 -5.38
CA TYR A 124 -10.76 -6.09 -5.80
C TYR A 124 -11.76 -5.74 -4.69
N LEU A 125 -11.50 -6.15 -3.45
CA LEU A 125 -12.46 -6.05 -2.34
C LEU A 125 -12.28 -4.77 -1.50
N PHE A 126 -11.12 -4.12 -1.60
CA PHE A 126 -10.85 -2.81 -0.99
C PHE A 126 -11.23 -1.64 -1.92
N ASN A 127 -11.77 -1.94 -3.08
CA ASN A 127 -12.18 -0.93 -4.04
C ASN A 127 -13.46 -0.23 -3.57
N VAL A 128 -13.35 1.05 -3.21
CA VAL A 128 -14.48 1.90 -2.81
C VAL A 128 -15.14 2.63 -3.99
N GLU A 129 -14.75 2.29 -5.21
CA GLU A 129 -15.29 2.83 -6.46
C GLU A 129 -16.26 1.82 -7.07
N GLY A 130 -17.41 2.29 -7.55
CA GLY A 130 -18.41 1.46 -8.23
C GLY A 130 -19.42 0.79 -7.29
N SER A 131 -19.91 -0.40 -7.69
CA SER A 131 -21.04 -1.08 -7.04
C SER A 131 -20.73 -2.52 -6.59
N SER A 132 -19.45 -2.87 -6.49
CA SER A 132 -19.01 -4.20 -6.07
C SER A 132 -19.14 -4.41 -4.56
N ASN A 133 -19.21 -5.67 -4.13
CA ASN A 133 -19.10 -6.00 -2.72
C ASN A 133 -17.70 -5.62 -2.20
N GLN A 134 -17.66 -5.13 -0.97
CA GLN A 134 -16.47 -4.58 -0.36
C GLN A 134 -16.25 -5.20 1.02
N TYR A 135 -15.02 -5.12 1.53
CA TYR A 135 -14.71 -5.44 2.92
C TYR A 135 -15.39 -4.46 3.91
N ALA A 136 -15.62 -4.93 5.12
CA ALA A 136 -16.17 -4.10 6.20
C ALA A 136 -15.35 -2.82 6.48
N ILE A 137 -14.05 -2.83 6.19
CA ILE A 137 -13.18 -1.66 6.33
C ILE A 137 -13.62 -0.48 5.44
N ALA A 138 -14.35 -0.73 4.35
CA ALA A 138 -14.92 0.32 3.50
C ALA A 138 -15.94 1.20 4.25
N ALA A 139 -16.50 0.73 5.38
CA ALA A 139 -17.35 1.54 6.25
C ALA A 139 -16.55 2.66 6.96
N ASP A 140 -15.25 2.45 7.18
CA ASP A 140 -14.34 3.41 7.82
C ASP A 140 -13.66 4.36 6.79
N ARG A 141 -14.25 4.51 5.61
CA ARG A 141 -13.75 5.39 4.55
C ARG A 141 -13.79 6.87 4.93
N TYR A 142 -13.02 7.67 4.22
CA TYR A 142 -13.12 9.11 4.30
C TYR A 142 -14.54 9.59 3.91
N VAL A 143 -15.11 10.46 4.71
CA VAL A 143 -16.42 11.09 4.47
C VAL A 143 -16.26 12.62 4.42
N SER A 144 -15.51 13.19 5.36
CA SER A 144 -15.22 14.62 5.48
C SER A 144 -14.02 14.84 6.39
N ASP A 145 -13.52 16.07 6.46
CA ASP A 145 -12.43 16.42 7.39
C ASP A 145 -12.83 16.24 8.89
N THR A 146 -14.12 16.31 9.20
CA THR A 146 -14.64 16.02 10.56
C THR A 146 -14.88 14.54 10.81
N ASN A 147 -14.95 13.73 9.74
CA ASN A 147 -15.03 12.28 9.79
C ASN A 147 -14.08 11.69 8.72
N PRO A 148 -12.77 11.76 8.97
CA PRO A 148 -11.76 11.31 7.98
C PRO A 148 -11.69 9.79 7.85
N GLY A 149 -12.40 9.02 8.68
CA GLY A 149 -12.30 7.58 8.70
C GLY A 149 -10.89 7.11 9.07
N ARG A 150 -10.51 5.94 8.60
CA ARG A 150 -9.12 5.48 8.67
C ARG A 150 -8.32 6.10 7.53
N ASN A 151 -7.12 6.57 7.83
CA ASN A 151 -6.27 7.36 6.92
C ASN A 151 -5.84 6.68 5.62
N ASN A 152 -6.30 5.51 5.31
CA ASN A 152 -5.92 4.77 4.12
C ASN A 152 -7.13 4.34 3.26
N VAL A 153 -8.35 4.73 3.62
CA VAL A 153 -9.53 4.38 2.85
C VAL A 153 -10.10 5.62 2.16
N PRO A 154 -10.02 5.72 0.83
CA PRO A 154 -10.51 6.89 0.10
C PRO A 154 -12.03 7.02 0.16
N ILE A 155 -12.53 8.15 -0.34
CA ILE A 155 -13.96 8.40 -0.44
C ILE A 155 -14.62 7.40 -1.39
N ALA A 156 -15.82 6.93 -1.05
CA ALA A 156 -16.59 6.07 -1.93
C ALA A 156 -17.19 6.88 -3.10
N THR A 157 -17.03 6.40 -4.31
CA THR A 157 -17.61 6.99 -5.51
C THR A 157 -18.29 5.94 -6.37
N ARG A 158 -19.39 6.33 -7.04
CA ARG A 158 -20.09 5.46 -7.99
C ARG A 158 -19.40 5.33 -9.33
N ILE A 159 -18.60 6.32 -9.67
CA ILE A 159 -17.90 6.41 -10.96
C ILE A 159 -16.41 6.43 -10.64
N SER A 160 -15.67 5.51 -11.22
CA SER A 160 -14.21 5.54 -11.17
C SER A 160 -13.70 6.67 -12.05
N VAL A 161 -13.69 7.89 -11.51
CA VAL A 161 -13.24 9.09 -12.25
C VAL A 161 -11.72 9.12 -12.30
N THR A 162 -11.08 8.64 -11.23
CA THR A 162 -9.64 8.78 -11.02
C THR A 162 -8.86 7.47 -11.07
N ASN A 163 -9.56 6.32 -11.21
CA ASN A 163 -8.97 4.98 -11.10
C ASN A 163 -8.06 4.82 -9.88
N GLN A 164 -8.45 5.42 -8.76
CA GLN A 164 -7.62 5.43 -7.55
C GLN A 164 -7.35 4.03 -7.03
N SER A 165 -8.40 3.23 -6.96
CA SER A 165 -8.33 1.86 -6.46
C SER A 165 -7.76 0.87 -7.47
N LEU A 166 -7.72 1.22 -8.77
CA LEU A 166 -7.19 0.35 -9.82
C LEU A 166 -5.70 0.58 -10.12
N LYS A 167 -5.03 1.46 -9.40
CA LYS A 167 -3.59 1.65 -9.52
C LYS A 167 -2.86 0.64 -8.63
N LEU A 168 -1.95 -0.13 -9.21
CA LEU A 168 -1.02 -0.93 -8.40
C LEU A 168 -0.23 0.01 -7.49
N SER A 169 -0.41 -0.14 -6.20
CA SER A 169 0.12 0.80 -5.21
C SER A 169 0.56 0.11 -3.93
N SER A 170 1.18 0.88 -3.06
CA SER A 170 1.59 0.40 -1.74
C SER A 170 0.44 -0.04 -0.83
N TYR A 171 -0.81 0.22 -1.18
CA TYR A 171 -1.98 -0.28 -0.44
C TYR A 171 -2.12 -1.80 -0.46
N TYR A 172 -1.61 -2.45 -1.51
CA TYR A 172 -1.79 -3.88 -1.75
C TYR A 172 -0.53 -4.69 -1.49
N VAL A 173 0.53 -4.02 -1.02
CA VAL A 173 1.80 -4.66 -0.69
C VAL A 173 1.86 -4.91 0.81
N GLU A 174 1.95 -6.19 1.17
CA GLU A 174 1.98 -6.66 2.55
C GLU A 174 3.32 -7.34 2.85
N ASP A 175 3.75 -7.25 4.10
CA ASP A 175 4.91 -7.98 4.61
C ASP A 175 4.61 -9.48 4.67
N ALA A 176 5.43 -10.28 4.00
CA ALA A 176 5.34 -11.73 3.96
C ALA A 176 6.25 -12.43 4.98
N SER A 177 6.85 -11.68 5.90
CA SER A 177 7.69 -12.25 6.95
C SER A 177 6.88 -13.14 7.89
N TYR A 178 7.45 -14.28 8.28
CA TYR A 178 6.79 -15.15 9.22
C TYR A 178 7.78 -15.90 10.12
N PHE A 179 7.29 -16.28 11.29
CA PHE A 179 7.89 -17.26 12.17
C PHE A 179 6.84 -18.33 12.48
N ARG A 180 7.13 -19.58 12.14
CA ARG A 180 6.20 -20.71 12.24
C ARG A 180 6.77 -21.82 13.08
N CYS A 181 6.00 -22.32 14.04
CA CYS A 181 6.21 -23.64 14.62
C CYS A 181 5.66 -24.69 13.66
N SER A 182 6.55 -25.44 13.01
CA SER A 182 6.19 -26.42 11.99
C SER A 182 5.75 -27.75 12.62
N ASN A 183 6.36 -28.10 13.74
CA ASN A 183 6.02 -29.32 14.49
C ASN A 183 6.34 -29.12 15.96
N ILE A 184 5.48 -29.67 16.81
CA ILE A 184 5.74 -29.85 18.22
C ILE A 184 5.29 -31.28 18.63
N THR A 185 6.15 -32.00 19.28
CA THR A 185 5.91 -33.41 19.69
C THR A 185 6.23 -33.55 21.15
N LEU A 186 5.31 -34.14 21.91
CA LEU A 186 5.52 -34.53 23.28
C LEU A 186 5.28 -36.04 23.39
N GLY A 187 6.28 -36.76 23.82
CA GLY A 187 6.23 -38.19 24.07
C GLY A 187 6.49 -38.52 25.52
N TYR A 188 6.01 -39.69 25.98
CA TYR A 188 6.37 -40.26 27.24
C TYR A 188 6.56 -41.77 27.10
N THR A 189 7.74 -42.27 27.49
CA THR A 189 8.06 -43.67 27.50
C THR A 189 7.80 -44.25 28.90
N LEU A 190 6.86 -45.19 29.01
CA LEU A 190 6.52 -45.84 30.25
C LEU A 190 7.72 -46.71 30.75
N PRO A 191 8.08 -46.61 32.02
CA PRO A 191 9.08 -47.51 32.59
C PRO A 191 8.58 -48.94 32.54
N LYS A 192 9.49 -49.89 32.27
CA LYS A 192 9.22 -51.32 32.30
C LYS A 192 9.07 -51.80 33.73
#